data_c753029acbd3a74a083ae8b60ecbe477
#
_entry.id   c753029acbd3a74a083ae8b60ecbe477
#
_cell.length_a   1.000
_cell.length_b   1.000
_cell.length_c   1.000
_cell.angle_alpha   90.00
_cell.angle_beta   90.00
_cell.angle_gamma   90.00
#
_symmetry.space_group_name_H-M   'P 1'
#
loop_
_entity.id
_entity.type
_entity.pdbx_description
1 polymer ?
#
loop_
_entity_poly.entity_id
_entity_poly.type
_entity_poly.pdbx_seq_one_letter_code
_entity_poly.pdbx_strand_id
1 'polypeptide(L)'
;SIAEITPEMLYACTDAFYDPANMVLAVAGGVTTQEVLDACKRAGLDKPRTPHKVQRIQKPEGPLPAKTSDTFRMSISKPCIGVGYKEAPLGENRVRGEILCDLLGELVCGGMTPLYRRLYDEGLVNPGFGAEYLSVEGCCCILFTGESDEPEKVRTLLLEEIERIRKEGVDEELFTLCKNQMYGEMLEALESPTGAAGA
;
A
#
# COMPACT_ATOMS: atom_id res chain seq x y z
N SER A 1 -21.85 -6.12 0.92
CA SER A 1 -21.55 -6.03 2.36
C SER A 1 -21.08 -7.39 2.86
N ILE A 2 -20.36 -7.46 4.00
CA ILE A 2 -19.91 -8.74 4.58
C ILE A 2 -21.10 -9.69 4.83
N ALA A 3 -22.26 -9.15 5.14
CA ALA A 3 -23.49 -9.91 5.37
C ALA A 3 -24.03 -10.65 4.10
N GLU A 4 -23.55 -10.32 2.93
CA GLU A 4 -23.94 -10.95 1.65
C GLU A 4 -23.01 -12.09 1.25
N ILE A 5 -21.88 -12.25 1.97
CA ILE A 5 -20.91 -13.30 1.70
C ILE A 5 -21.44 -14.62 2.26
N THR A 6 -21.59 -15.61 1.39
CA THR A 6 -22.02 -16.95 1.78
C THR A 6 -20.84 -17.93 1.82
N PRO A 7 -20.94 -19.06 2.54
CA PRO A 7 -19.91 -20.09 2.52
C PRO A 7 -19.61 -20.60 1.11
N GLU A 8 -20.64 -20.73 0.25
CA GLU A 8 -20.49 -21.19 -1.12
C GLU A 8 -19.67 -20.21 -1.96
N MET A 9 -19.83 -18.88 -1.74
CA MET A 9 -19.00 -17.86 -2.38
C MET A 9 -17.54 -17.98 -1.95
N LEU A 10 -17.28 -18.24 -0.66
CA LEU A 10 -15.91 -18.44 -0.16
C LEU A 10 -15.27 -19.68 -0.76
N TYR A 11 -15.98 -20.80 -0.82
CA TYR A 11 -15.49 -22.02 -1.46
C TYR A 11 -15.23 -21.81 -2.95
N ALA A 12 -16.13 -21.14 -3.66
CA ALA A 12 -15.91 -20.81 -5.07
C ALA A 12 -14.68 -19.92 -5.30
N CYS A 13 -14.42 -18.97 -4.42
CA CYS A 13 -13.18 -18.17 -4.45
C CYS A 13 -11.96 -19.03 -4.17
N THR A 14 -12.03 -19.93 -3.19
CA THR A 14 -10.93 -20.84 -2.88
C THR A 14 -10.62 -21.74 -4.08
N ASP A 15 -11.63 -22.35 -4.69
CA ASP A 15 -11.46 -23.22 -5.85
C ASP A 15 -10.89 -22.49 -7.07
N ALA A 16 -11.26 -21.21 -7.24
CA ALA A 16 -10.80 -20.41 -8.37
C ALA A 16 -9.36 -19.90 -8.22
N PHE A 17 -8.96 -19.49 -7.01
CA PHE A 17 -7.71 -18.73 -6.79
C PHE A 17 -6.62 -19.51 -6.08
N TYR A 18 -6.96 -20.48 -5.22
CA TYR A 18 -6.00 -21.26 -4.42
C TYR A 18 -5.51 -22.53 -5.15
N ASP A 19 -5.34 -22.44 -6.45
CA ASP A 19 -4.68 -23.49 -7.23
C ASP A 19 -3.16 -23.28 -7.18
N PRO A 20 -2.34 -24.30 -6.86
CA PRO A 20 -0.88 -24.19 -6.91
C PRO A 20 -0.32 -23.69 -8.23
N ALA A 21 -1.05 -23.87 -9.35
CA ALA A 21 -0.66 -23.31 -10.65
C ALA A 21 -0.81 -21.77 -10.72
N ASN A 22 -1.56 -21.16 -9.77
CA ASN A 22 -1.76 -19.72 -9.65
C ASN A 22 -1.02 -19.13 -8.44
N MET A 23 -0.16 -19.92 -7.78
CA MET A 23 0.50 -19.51 -6.53
C MET A 23 2.02 -19.56 -6.67
N VAL A 24 2.70 -18.73 -5.88
CA VAL A 24 4.14 -18.74 -5.70
C VAL A 24 4.43 -19.04 -4.24
N LEU A 25 5.35 -19.98 -4.00
CA LEU A 25 5.84 -20.30 -2.67
C LEU A 25 7.23 -19.69 -2.49
N ALA A 26 7.36 -18.73 -1.61
CA ALA A 26 8.64 -18.20 -1.16
C ALA A 26 8.94 -18.68 0.25
N VAL A 27 10.14 -19.16 0.49
CA VAL A 27 10.58 -19.69 1.78
C VAL A 27 11.94 -19.13 2.13
N ALA A 28 12.06 -18.54 3.30
CA ALA A 28 13.32 -18.09 3.86
C ALA A 28 13.47 -18.62 5.29
N GLY A 29 14.69 -19.03 5.68
CA GLY A 29 14.99 -19.55 7.00
C GLY A 29 16.09 -20.62 6.99
N GLY A 30 16.27 -21.29 8.12
CA GLY A 30 17.29 -22.34 8.29
C GLY A 30 16.89 -23.68 7.67
N VAL A 31 16.47 -23.67 6.39
CA VAL A 31 16.04 -24.86 5.64
C VAL A 31 16.76 -24.93 4.31
N THR A 32 16.96 -26.13 3.81
CA THR A 32 17.53 -26.34 2.46
C THR A 32 16.44 -26.38 1.41
N THR A 33 16.77 -26.02 0.18
CA THR A 33 15.87 -26.16 -0.97
C THR A 33 15.30 -27.58 -1.10
N GLN A 34 16.12 -28.61 -0.81
CA GLN A 34 15.68 -29.99 -0.91
C GLN A 34 14.62 -30.35 0.13
N GLU A 35 14.76 -29.86 1.37
CA GLU A 35 13.74 -30.07 2.42
C GLU A 35 12.41 -29.43 2.05
N VAL A 36 12.44 -28.23 1.46
CA VAL A 36 11.23 -27.55 0.97
C VAL A 36 10.58 -28.33 -0.17
N LEU A 37 11.38 -28.77 -1.16
CA LEU A 37 10.88 -29.57 -2.29
C LEU A 37 10.27 -30.89 -1.82
N ASP A 38 10.89 -31.56 -0.85
CA ASP A 38 10.38 -32.83 -0.31
C ASP A 38 9.08 -32.58 0.50
N ALA A 39 8.95 -31.45 1.18
CA ALA A 39 7.71 -31.05 1.83
C ALA A 39 6.59 -30.79 0.80
N CYS A 40 6.90 -30.08 -0.29
CA CYS A 40 5.96 -29.84 -1.39
C CYS A 40 5.49 -31.17 -2.01
N LYS A 41 6.38 -32.12 -2.24
CA LYS A 41 6.03 -33.47 -2.74
C LYS A 41 5.11 -34.21 -1.78
N ARG A 42 5.42 -34.20 -0.48
CA ARG A 42 4.56 -34.81 0.55
C ARG A 42 3.17 -34.20 0.58
N ALA A 43 3.08 -32.90 0.37
CA ALA A 43 1.81 -32.16 0.27
C ALA A 43 1.09 -32.34 -1.09
N GLY A 44 1.74 -33.03 -2.05
CA GLY A 44 1.16 -33.28 -3.38
C GLY A 44 1.12 -32.04 -4.27
N LEU A 45 1.96 -31.04 -4.00
CA LEU A 45 2.04 -29.82 -4.81
C LEU A 45 2.80 -30.03 -6.12
N ASP A 46 3.56 -31.12 -6.26
CA ASP A 46 4.29 -31.51 -7.47
C ASP A 46 3.44 -32.26 -8.50
N LYS A 47 2.17 -32.53 -8.18
CA LYS A 47 1.27 -33.27 -9.10
C LYS A 47 0.92 -32.39 -10.31
N PRO A 48 0.97 -32.95 -11.53
CA PRO A 48 0.51 -32.24 -12.71
C PRO A 48 -0.92 -31.74 -12.53
N ARG A 49 -1.12 -30.45 -12.81
CA ARG A 49 -2.43 -29.80 -12.75
C ARG A 49 -2.68 -29.06 -14.06
N THR A 50 -3.94 -28.99 -14.44
CA THR A 50 -4.35 -28.09 -15.53
C THR A 50 -4.51 -26.70 -14.95
N PRO A 51 -3.69 -25.71 -15.36
CA PRO A 51 -3.81 -24.36 -14.83
C PRO A 51 -5.19 -23.80 -15.05
N HIS A 52 -5.85 -23.34 -13.98
CA HIS A 52 -7.04 -22.51 -14.12
C HIS A 52 -6.61 -21.16 -14.67
N LYS A 53 -7.11 -20.79 -15.86
CA LYS A 53 -6.89 -19.47 -16.40
C LYS A 53 -7.82 -18.49 -15.69
N VAL A 54 -7.30 -17.84 -14.64
CA VAL A 54 -8.01 -16.75 -13.97
C VAL A 54 -8.18 -15.60 -14.96
N GLN A 55 -9.43 -15.27 -15.28
CA GLN A 55 -9.76 -14.15 -16.14
C GLN A 55 -10.12 -12.95 -15.28
N ARG A 56 -9.25 -11.96 -15.24
CA ARG A 56 -9.51 -10.70 -14.54
C ARG A 56 -10.41 -9.83 -15.40
N ILE A 57 -11.55 -9.42 -14.86
CA ILE A 57 -12.44 -8.45 -15.48
C ILE A 57 -12.02 -7.07 -14.99
N GLN A 58 -11.39 -6.31 -15.87
CA GLN A 58 -11.05 -4.92 -15.59
C GLN A 58 -12.09 -4.01 -16.23
N LYS A 59 -12.61 -3.08 -15.42
CA LYS A 59 -13.36 -1.96 -15.96
C LYS A 59 -12.37 -0.85 -16.31
N PRO A 60 -12.47 -0.25 -17.52
CA PRO A 60 -11.64 0.90 -17.84
C PRO A 60 -11.88 2.02 -16.81
N GLU A 61 -10.81 2.46 -16.20
CA GLU A 61 -10.83 3.59 -15.27
C GLU A 61 -10.51 4.89 -16.03
N GLY A 62 -11.34 5.90 -15.83
CA GLY A 62 -11.04 7.24 -16.35
C GLY A 62 -9.87 7.89 -15.62
N PRO A 63 -9.25 8.92 -16.21
CA PRO A 63 -8.10 9.61 -15.61
C PRO A 63 -8.46 10.40 -14.34
N LEU A 64 -9.72 10.73 -14.16
CA LEU A 64 -10.21 11.51 -13.02
C LEU A 64 -11.13 10.67 -12.14
N PRO A 65 -11.19 10.93 -10.84
CA PRO A 65 -12.13 10.29 -9.94
C PRO A 65 -13.58 10.66 -10.32
N ALA A 66 -14.50 9.73 -10.14
CA ALA A 66 -15.93 9.96 -10.40
C ALA A 66 -16.52 11.03 -9.48
N LYS A 67 -15.99 11.16 -8.27
CA LYS A 67 -16.32 12.21 -7.30
C LYS A 67 -15.02 12.80 -6.75
N THR A 68 -15.00 14.12 -6.56
CA THR A 68 -13.85 14.83 -5.98
C THR A 68 -13.86 14.84 -4.45
N SER A 69 -14.99 14.61 -3.82
CA SER A 69 -15.12 14.42 -2.38
C SER A 69 -16.37 13.63 -2.05
N ASP A 70 -16.34 12.94 -0.92
CA ASP A 70 -17.50 12.24 -0.35
C ASP A 70 -17.38 12.23 1.17
N THR A 71 -18.53 12.14 1.86
CA THR A 71 -18.57 12.07 3.33
C THR A 71 -19.55 11.01 3.75
N PHE A 72 -19.08 10.07 4.55
CA PHE A 72 -19.87 8.99 5.11
C PHE A 72 -20.02 9.17 6.61
N ARG A 73 -21.23 8.98 7.12
CA ARG A 73 -21.49 8.96 8.57
C ARG A 73 -21.52 7.51 9.03
N MET A 74 -20.65 7.19 9.96
CA MET A 74 -20.52 5.84 10.51
C MET A 74 -20.38 5.91 12.04
N SER A 75 -20.70 4.81 12.72
CA SER A 75 -20.43 4.70 14.15
C SER A 75 -18.95 4.34 14.37
N ILE A 76 -18.13 5.36 14.48
CA ILE A 76 -16.68 5.28 14.69
C ILE A 76 -16.27 6.17 15.87
N SER A 77 -15.15 5.83 16.52
CA SER A 77 -14.66 6.55 17.69
C SER A 77 -14.15 7.96 17.37
N LYS A 78 -13.50 8.12 16.21
CA LYS A 78 -13.00 9.40 15.70
C LYS A 78 -13.27 9.54 14.21
N PRO A 79 -13.46 10.77 13.71
CA PRO A 79 -13.52 11.01 12.28
C PRO A 79 -12.24 10.56 11.58
N CYS A 80 -12.39 9.91 10.42
CA CYS A 80 -11.28 9.55 9.54
C CYS A 80 -11.21 10.53 8.38
N ILE A 81 -10.01 10.90 7.99
CA ILE A 81 -9.73 11.68 6.80
C ILE A 81 -8.98 10.84 5.79
N GLY A 82 -9.31 11.01 4.51
CA GLY A 82 -8.57 10.46 3.39
C GLY A 82 -8.46 11.51 2.29
N VAL A 83 -7.24 11.79 1.83
CA VAL A 83 -6.96 12.65 0.68
C VAL A 83 -6.18 11.83 -0.33
N GLY A 84 -6.70 11.66 -1.54
CA GLY A 84 -6.10 10.82 -2.56
C GLY A 84 -5.79 11.58 -3.85
N TYR A 85 -4.65 11.25 -4.43
CA TYR A 85 -4.26 11.68 -5.77
C TYR A 85 -4.21 10.47 -6.69
N LYS A 86 -5.10 10.45 -7.68
CA LYS A 86 -5.15 9.39 -8.68
C LYS A 86 -4.08 9.66 -9.73
N GLU A 87 -3.28 8.64 -10.00
CA GLU A 87 -2.19 8.67 -10.97
C GLU A 87 -2.42 7.69 -12.11
N ALA A 88 -1.74 7.91 -13.23
CA ALA A 88 -1.69 6.94 -14.29
C ALA A 88 -0.93 5.68 -13.84
N PRO A 89 -1.30 4.49 -14.32
CA PRO A 89 -0.56 3.28 -14.02
C PRO A 89 0.92 3.41 -14.37
N LEU A 90 1.79 2.97 -13.46
CA LEU A 90 3.23 2.96 -13.70
C LEU A 90 3.54 1.96 -14.82
N GLY A 91 4.27 2.42 -15.83
CA GLY A 91 4.65 1.60 -16.99
C GLY A 91 5.75 0.58 -16.65
N GLU A 92 6.67 0.35 -17.59
CA GLU A 92 7.74 -0.67 -17.47
C GLU A 92 8.65 -0.53 -16.24
N ASN A 93 8.80 0.69 -15.70
CA ASN A 93 9.59 0.96 -14.48
C ASN A 93 8.74 0.98 -13.20
N ARG A 94 7.80 0.04 -13.07
CA ARG A 94 6.84 0.00 -11.96
C ARG A 94 7.50 0.09 -10.59
N VAL A 95 8.50 -0.76 -10.29
CA VAL A 95 9.18 -0.79 -8.98
C VAL A 95 9.81 0.58 -8.65
N ARG A 96 10.49 1.19 -9.60
CA ARG A 96 11.07 2.53 -9.40
C ARG A 96 9.98 3.57 -9.15
N GLY A 97 8.87 3.48 -9.87
CA GLY A 97 7.75 4.39 -9.71
C GLY A 97 7.08 4.26 -8.33
N GLU A 98 6.87 3.03 -7.87
CA GLU A 98 6.34 2.74 -6.53
C GLU A 98 7.24 3.36 -5.44
N ILE A 99 8.54 3.09 -5.47
CA ILE A 99 9.51 3.67 -4.53
C ILE A 99 9.49 5.20 -4.56
N LEU A 100 9.37 5.82 -5.73
CA LEU A 100 9.29 7.27 -5.84
C LEU A 100 7.99 7.84 -5.26
N CYS A 101 6.88 7.14 -5.42
CA CYS A 101 5.59 7.54 -4.85
C CYS A 101 5.59 7.41 -3.32
N ASP A 102 6.15 6.32 -2.79
CA ASP A 102 6.32 6.14 -1.35
C ASP A 102 7.22 7.23 -0.77
N LEU A 103 8.37 7.49 -1.41
CA LEU A 103 9.27 8.56 -0.99
C LEU A 103 8.60 9.94 -1.05
N LEU A 104 7.76 10.20 -2.06
CA LEU A 104 7.00 11.44 -2.13
C LEU A 104 6.00 11.56 -0.96
N GLY A 105 5.32 10.48 -0.61
CA GLY A 105 4.46 10.42 0.57
C GLY A 105 5.20 10.77 1.85
N GLU A 106 6.37 10.16 2.06
CA GLU A 106 7.26 10.45 3.18
C GLU A 106 7.75 11.91 3.21
N LEU A 107 8.05 12.50 2.06
CA LEU A 107 8.47 13.90 1.95
C LEU A 107 7.35 14.90 2.23
N VAL A 108 6.11 14.52 2.03
CA VAL A 108 4.95 15.39 2.30
C VAL A 108 4.55 15.33 3.77
N CYS A 109 4.40 14.13 4.33
CA CYS A 109 3.85 13.96 5.68
C CYS A 109 4.48 12.83 6.50
N GLY A 110 5.67 12.35 6.14
CA GLY A 110 6.42 11.40 6.95
C GLY A 110 6.86 11.98 8.29
N GLY A 111 7.18 11.13 9.25
CA GLY A 111 7.46 11.49 10.64
C GLY A 111 8.57 12.52 10.86
N MET A 112 9.45 12.71 9.87
CA MET A 112 10.54 13.71 9.93
C MET A 112 10.14 15.08 9.35
N THR A 113 8.97 15.20 8.73
CA THR A 113 8.55 16.43 8.07
C THR A 113 8.06 17.49 9.05
N PRO A 114 8.26 18.78 8.75
CA PRO A 114 7.67 19.87 9.53
C PRO A 114 6.15 19.81 9.61
N LEU A 115 5.48 19.39 8.53
CA LEU A 115 4.03 19.23 8.51
C LEU A 115 3.57 18.18 9.54
N TYR A 116 4.14 16.97 9.50
CA TYR A 116 3.75 15.92 10.43
C TYR A 116 3.95 16.36 11.88
N ARG A 117 5.12 16.93 12.19
CA ARG A 117 5.43 17.44 13.53
C ARG A 117 4.40 18.46 14.00
N ARG A 118 4.05 19.41 13.15
CA ARG A 118 3.01 20.40 13.46
C ARG A 118 1.67 19.75 13.72
N LEU A 119 1.22 18.85 12.86
CA LEU A 119 -0.06 18.15 13.00
C LEU A 119 -0.09 17.34 14.31
N TYR A 120 1.00 16.69 14.65
CA TYR A 120 1.12 15.89 15.87
C TYR A 120 1.17 16.74 17.13
N ASP A 121 2.00 17.78 17.15
CA ASP A 121 2.17 18.68 18.31
C ASP A 121 0.90 19.50 18.61
N GLU A 122 0.14 19.88 17.57
CA GLU A 122 -1.17 20.50 17.72
C GLU A 122 -2.29 19.49 18.08
N GLY A 123 -1.98 18.19 18.20
CA GLY A 123 -2.96 17.14 18.52
C GLY A 123 -3.98 16.89 17.41
N LEU A 124 -3.71 17.33 16.18
CA LEU A 124 -4.61 17.19 15.04
C LEU A 124 -4.65 15.77 14.49
N VAL A 125 -3.56 15.02 14.64
CA VAL A 125 -3.44 13.62 14.19
C VAL A 125 -2.80 12.73 15.24
N ASN A 126 -3.00 11.44 15.09
CA ASN A 126 -2.32 10.41 15.89
C ASN A 126 -1.15 9.79 15.08
N PRO A 127 -0.33 8.91 15.68
CA PRO A 127 0.79 8.26 14.98
C PRO A 127 0.41 7.41 13.76
N GLY A 128 -0.87 7.11 13.59
CA GLY A 128 -1.37 6.38 12.42
C GLY A 128 -1.62 7.23 11.19
N PHE A 129 -1.42 8.56 11.28
CA PHE A 129 -1.51 9.43 10.10
C PHE A 129 -0.28 9.28 9.22
N GLY A 130 -0.50 9.08 7.93
CA GLY A 130 0.60 8.92 6.98
C GLY A 130 0.14 8.83 5.54
N ALA A 131 1.09 8.54 4.67
CA ALA A 131 0.87 8.31 3.25
C ALA A 131 0.99 6.82 2.92
N GLU A 132 0.21 6.38 1.92
CA GLU A 132 0.26 5.04 1.36
C GLU A 132 0.14 5.14 -0.16
N TYR A 133 0.99 4.42 -0.89
CA TYR A 133 0.85 4.28 -2.32
C TYR A 133 0.14 2.98 -2.67
N LEU A 134 -0.97 3.08 -3.35
CA LEU A 134 -1.73 1.94 -3.85
C LEU A 134 -1.52 1.79 -5.35
N SER A 135 -1.02 0.63 -5.75
CA SER A 135 -0.84 0.26 -7.15
C SER A 135 -1.61 -1.01 -7.45
N VAL A 136 -2.72 -0.85 -8.14
CA VAL A 136 -3.50 -1.95 -8.69
C VAL A 136 -3.55 -1.86 -10.21
N GLU A 137 -3.84 -2.97 -10.87
CA GLU A 137 -3.92 -2.99 -12.31
C GLU A 137 -4.97 -1.99 -12.83
N GLY A 138 -4.52 -1.00 -13.59
CA GLY A 138 -5.37 0.06 -14.17
C GLY A 138 -5.63 1.28 -13.28
N CYS A 139 -5.19 1.28 -12.02
CA CYS A 139 -5.37 2.42 -11.11
C CYS A 139 -4.23 2.52 -10.10
N CYS A 140 -3.62 3.67 -10.03
CA CYS A 140 -2.62 4.00 -9.01
C CYS A 140 -3.05 5.27 -8.27
N CYS A 141 -2.77 5.33 -6.97
CA CYS A 141 -3.03 6.53 -6.18
C CYS A 141 -2.11 6.64 -4.97
N ILE A 142 -1.80 7.86 -4.59
CA ILE A 142 -1.20 8.17 -3.29
C ILE A 142 -2.35 8.59 -2.37
N LEU A 143 -2.45 7.96 -1.20
CA LEU A 143 -3.45 8.24 -0.19
C LEU A 143 -2.78 8.77 1.07
N PHE A 144 -3.30 9.88 1.58
CA PHE A 144 -2.95 10.42 2.89
C PHE A 144 -4.13 10.15 3.81
N THR A 145 -3.95 9.32 4.83
CA THR A 145 -5.05 8.85 5.68
C THR A 145 -4.71 8.94 7.15
N GLY A 146 -5.74 9.06 7.97
CA GLY A 146 -5.61 9.02 9.42
C GLY A 146 -6.89 9.44 10.14
N GLU A 147 -6.81 9.54 11.45
CA GLU A 147 -7.89 9.99 12.32
C GLU A 147 -7.62 11.42 12.80
N SER A 148 -8.66 12.26 12.83
CA SER A 148 -8.57 13.63 13.31
C SER A 148 -9.93 14.12 13.82
N ASP A 149 -9.92 14.86 14.94
CA ASP A 149 -11.10 15.58 15.40
C ASP A 149 -11.38 16.83 14.55
N GLU A 150 -10.36 17.31 13.78
CA GLU A 150 -10.45 18.48 12.90
C GLU A 150 -10.02 18.12 11.45
N PRO A 151 -10.73 17.20 10.75
CA PRO A 151 -10.30 16.67 9.46
C PRO A 151 -10.13 17.74 8.36
N GLU A 152 -10.96 18.77 8.35
CA GLU A 152 -10.85 19.86 7.36
C GLU A 152 -9.60 20.73 7.58
N LYS A 153 -9.18 20.91 8.82
CA LYS A 153 -7.92 21.64 9.13
C LYS A 153 -6.71 20.82 8.67
N VAL A 154 -6.70 19.51 8.95
CA VAL A 154 -5.65 18.60 8.47
C VAL A 154 -5.58 18.62 6.96
N ARG A 155 -6.72 18.50 6.27
CA ARG A 155 -6.81 18.58 4.82
C ARG A 155 -6.21 19.88 4.28
N THR A 156 -6.57 21.02 4.88
CA THR A 156 -6.07 22.32 4.44
C THR A 156 -4.55 22.41 4.54
N LEU A 157 -3.99 22.03 5.70
CA LEU A 157 -2.56 22.06 5.95
C LEU A 157 -1.79 21.10 5.02
N LEU A 158 -2.36 19.92 4.76
CA LEU A 158 -1.79 18.96 3.82
C LEU A 158 -1.73 19.51 2.39
N LEU A 159 -2.82 20.12 1.92
CA LEU A 159 -2.87 20.70 0.58
C LEU A 159 -1.94 21.90 0.43
N GLU A 160 -1.83 22.74 1.46
CA GLU A 160 -0.87 23.84 1.49
C GLU A 160 0.57 23.35 1.38
N GLU A 161 0.92 22.30 2.08
CA GLU A 161 2.27 21.70 2.02
C GLU A 161 2.57 21.09 0.64
N ILE A 162 1.63 20.36 0.07
CA ILE A 162 1.77 19.82 -1.28
C ILE A 162 1.99 20.95 -2.30
N GLU A 163 1.23 22.03 -2.21
CA GLU A 163 1.40 23.19 -3.08
C GLU A 163 2.73 23.92 -2.83
N ARG A 164 3.20 23.99 -1.58
CA ARG A 164 4.53 24.52 -1.26
C ARG A 164 5.62 23.71 -1.95
N ILE A 165 5.62 22.39 -1.76
CA ILE A 165 6.59 21.47 -2.38
C ILE A 165 6.56 21.59 -3.91
N ARG A 166 5.35 21.71 -4.50
CA ARG A 166 5.21 21.87 -5.95
C ARG A 166 5.83 23.15 -6.48
N LYS A 167 5.81 24.24 -5.71
CA LYS A 167 6.33 25.57 -6.12
C LYS A 167 7.81 25.73 -5.83
N GLU A 168 8.25 25.27 -4.66
CA GLU A 168 9.58 25.54 -4.12
C GLU A 168 10.54 24.36 -4.33
N GLY A 169 10.00 23.19 -4.64
CA GLY A 169 10.76 21.94 -4.68
C GLY A 169 10.88 21.30 -3.31
N VAL A 170 11.60 20.19 -3.28
CA VAL A 170 11.89 19.39 -2.09
C VAL A 170 13.20 19.87 -1.47
N ASP A 171 13.24 19.96 -0.16
CA ASP A 171 14.48 20.22 0.59
C ASP A 171 15.44 19.02 0.43
N GLU A 172 16.70 19.29 0.02
CA GLU A 172 17.69 18.25 -0.29
C GLU A 172 18.12 17.46 0.96
N GLU A 173 18.18 18.10 2.12
CA GLU A 173 18.52 17.43 3.37
C GLU A 173 17.41 16.49 3.79
N LEU A 174 16.16 16.97 3.79
CA LEU A 174 14.98 16.16 4.09
C LEU A 174 14.85 14.98 3.09
N PHE A 175 15.09 15.23 1.80
CA PHE A 175 15.09 14.18 0.79
C PHE A 175 16.10 13.08 1.11
N THR A 176 17.31 13.47 1.49
CA THR A 176 18.38 12.54 1.85
C THR A 176 18.03 11.75 3.10
N LEU A 177 17.44 12.40 4.10
CA LEU A 177 16.99 11.74 5.33
C LEU A 177 15.89 10.72 5.07
N CYS A 178 14.82 11.09 4.37
CA CYS A 178 13.72 10.19 4.02
C CYS A 178 14.21 8.99 3.18
N LYS A 179 15.07 9.24 2.19
CA LYS A 179 15.66 8.16 1.39
C LYS A 179 16.48 7.20 2.24
N ASN A 180 17.28 7.70 3.18
CA ASN A 180 18.10 6.86 4.06
C ASN A 180 17.23 6.08 5.06
N GLN A 181 16.16 6.68 5.57
CA GLN A 181 15.19 6.00 6.42
C GLN A 181 14.54 4.82 5.67
N MET A 182 13.97 5.06 4.50
CA MET A 182 13.34 4.00 3.68
C MET A 182 14.33 2.87 3.34
N TYR A 183 15.59 3.24 3.05
CA TYR A 183 16.62 2.24 2.81
C TYR A 183 16.93 1.42 4.07
N GLY A 184 16.99 2.06 5.24
CA GLY A 184 17.17 1.39 6.53
C GLY A 184 16.02 0.42 6.84
N GLU A 185 14.78 0.84 6.65
CA GLU A 185 13.59 0.02 6.84
C GLU A 185 13.57 -1.20 5.90
N MET A 186 13.99 -1.02 4.65
CA MET A 186 14.13 -2.12 3.70
C MET A 186 15.19 -3.13 4.14
N LEU A 187 16.33 -2.68 4.66
CA LEU A 187 17.37 -3.57 5.19
C LEU A 187 16.86 -4.32 6.43
N GLU A 188 16.22 -3.63 7.36
CA GLU A 188 15.63 -4.24 8.56
C GLU A 188 14.59 -5.31 8.20
N ALA A 189 13.74 -5.02 7.21
CA ALA A 189 12.77 -6.01 6.73
C ALA A 189 13.46 -7.28 6.21
N LEU A 190 14.59 -7.15 5.52
CA LEU A 190 15.35 -8.29 4.99
C LEU A 190 16.09 -9.11 6.06
N GLU A 191 16.32 -8.55 7.25
CA GLU A 191 16.97 -9.26 8.37
C GLU A 191 16.09 -10.36 8.98
N SER A 192 14.78 -10.27 8.80
CA SER A 192 13.85 -11.30 9.28
C SER A 192 13.54 -12.34 8.21
N PRO A 193 13.38 -13.63 8.55
CA PRO A 193 12.97 -14.65 7.57
C PRO A 193 11.63 -14.30 6.89
N THR A 194 10.69 -13.75 7.63
CA THR A 194 9.38 -13.34 7.09
C THR A 194 9.52 -12.21 6.07
N GLY A 195 10.30 -11.18 6.40
CA GLY A 195 10.57 -10.07 5.48
C GLY A 195 11.34 -10.52 4.24
N ALA A 196 12.37 -11.35 4.41
CA ALA A 196 13.13 -11.91 3.30
C ALA A 196 12.30 -12.83 2.37
N ALA A 197 11.28 -13.49 2.88
CA ALA A 197 10.35 -14.29 2.06
C ALA A 197 9.30 -13.42 1.35
N GLY A 198 9.03 -12.21 1.84
CA GLY A 198 8.06 -11.27 1.27
C GLY A 198 8.66 -10.26 0.29
N ALA A 199 9.98 -10.11 0.27
CA ALA A 199 10.70 -9.20 -0.61
C ALA A 199 10.89 -9.78 -2.02
#